data_b4d0ee5c1336c6d1feb97dd0b390a869
#
_entry.id   b4d0ee5c1336c6d1feb97dd0b390a869
#
_cell.length_a   1.000
_cell.length_b   1.000
_cell.length_c   1.000
_cell.angle_alpha   90.00
_cell.angle_beta   90.00
_cell.angle_gamma   90.00
#
_symmetry.space_group_name_H-M   'P 1'
#
loop_
_entity.id
_entity.type
_entity.pdbx_description
1 polymer ?
#
loop_
_entity_poly.entity_id
_entity_poly.type
_entity_poly.pdbx_seq_one_letter_code
_entity_poly.pdbx_strand_id
1 'polypeptide(L)'
;MKKIVLFLLVLSQLGCSGAQLRSWVPDLRLPPRPEEKPLVVDAEHAKVILQVAGDTSNPVLFLFRGGSDPQEDLKELGTLVKPSNWGWRRSRQELQVDPGQRFELRGASHVYGRKPAPGYVSEYTTEKRFNYERNKWEETRVSNPMVSTSYNCGPLGSIFVPQKQKVYLVEFSFIHDGDQCQQQVYDVTQAGQRIPVTPVDYFFPSFAEASKSP
;
A
#
# COMPACT_ATOMS: atom_id res chain seq x y z
N MET A 1 1.39 21.19 -51.12
CA MET A 1 2.46 20.58 -50.35
C MET A 1 3.28 21.57 -49.50
N LYS A 2 3.42 22.84 -49.85
CA LYS A 2 4.17 23.85 -49.04
C LYS A 2 3.53 24.23 -47.70
N LYS A 3 2.22 24.09 -47.53
CA LYS A 3 1.49 24.48 -46.31
C LYS A 3 1.60 23.44 -45.19
N ILE A 4 1.81 22.16 -45.49
CA ILE A 4 1.93 21.10 -44.53
C ILE A 4 3.29 21.11 -43.82
N VAL A 5 4.36 21.50 -44.55
CA VAL A 5 5.72 21.59 -43.98
C VAL A 5 5.83 22.74 -42.97
N LEU A 6 5.08 23.83 -43.15
CA LEU A 6 5.07 24.95 -42.21
C LEU A 6 4.40 24.60 -40.89
N PHE A 7 3.38 23.71 -40.93
CA PHE A 7 2.65 23.31 -39.74
C PHE A 7 3.48 22.34 -38.83
N LEU A 8 4.30 21.51 -39.46
CA LEU A 8 5.20 20.59 -38.73
C LEU A 8 6.38 21.34 -38.10
N LEU A 9 6.83 22.44 -38.66
CA LEU A 9 7.94 23.26 -38.10
C LEU A 9 7.47 24.09 -36.87
N VAL A 10 6.20 24.46 -36.79
CA VAL A 10 5.66 25.20 -35.64
C VAL A 10 5.45 24.27 -34.43
N LEU A 11 5.16 22.99 -34.66
CA LEU A 11 5.01 22.00 -33.59
C LEU A 11 6.33 21.59 -32.92
N SER A 12 7.44 21.73 -33.61
CA SER A 12 8.78 21.39 -33.06
C SER A 12 9.37 22.49 -32.15
N GLN A 13 8.79 23.68 -32.14
CA GLN A 13 9.24 24.80 -31.29
C GLN A 13 8.50 24.87 -29.94
N LEU A 14 7.47 24.06 -29.75
CA LEU A 14 6.78 23.90 -28.46
C LEU A 14 7.56 22.90 -27.58
N GLY A 15 8.80 23.24 -27.29
CA GLY A 15 9.55 22.64 -26.17
C GLY A 15 8.80 22.95 -24.88
N CYS A 16 7.76 22.17 -24.60
CA CYS A 16 7.00 22.28 -23.39
C CYS A 16 7.88 21.92 -22.20
N SER A 17 8.41 22.93 -21.51
CA SER A 17 8.77 22.74 -20.10
C SER A 17 7.51 22.24 -19.40
N GLY A 18 7.59 21.09 -18.71
CA GLY A 18 6.44 20.45 -18.05
C GLY A 18 5.72 21.33 -17.00
N ALA A 19 6.24 22.53 -16.73
CA ALA A 19 5.62 23.57 -15.91
C ALA A 19 4.51 24.35 -16.65
N GLN A 20 4.60 24.52 -17.96
CA GLN A 20 3.58 25.28 -18.71
C GLN A 20 2.35 24.45 -19.07
N LEU A 21 2.46 23.13 -19.15
CA LEU A 21 1.30 22.26 -19.37
C LEU A 21 0.33 22.25 -18.18
N ARG A 22 0.80 22.50 -16.96
CA ARG A 22 -0.05 22.54 -15.78
C ARG A 22 -1.03 23.72 -15.74
N SER A 23 -0.73 24.82 -16.41
CA SER A 23 -1.58 26.01 -16.40
C SER A 23 -2.75 25.93 -17.41
N TRP A 24 -2.69 24.99 -18.35
CA TRP A 24 -3.71 24.83 -19.41
C TRP A 24 -4.64 23.65 -19.21
N VAL A 25 -4.33 22.77 -18.26
CA VAL A 25 -5.25 21.71 -17.86
C VAL A 25 -6.16 22.31 -16.80
N PRO A 26 -7.43 22.59 -17.09
CA PRO A 26 -8.37 22.98 -16.05
C PRO A 26 -8.27 21.91 -14.97
N ASP A 27 -8.18 22.33 -13.71
CA ASP A 27 -8.14 21.49 -12.54
C ASP A 27 -8.97 20.22 -12.79
N LEU A 28 -8.34 19.17 -13.27
CA LEU A 28 -8.93 17.84 -13.36
C LEU A 28 -9.08 17.39 -11.92
N ARG A 29 -10.01 18.03 -11.21
CA ARG A 29 -10.51 17.50 -9.94
C ARG A 29 -11.16 16.20 -10.34
N LEU A 30 -10.40 15.15 -10.14
CA LEU A 30 -10.98 13.81 -10.17
C LEU A 30 -12.24 13.87 -9.33
N PRO A 31 -13.39 13.38 -9.84
CA PRO A 31 -14.61 13.41 -9.07
C PRO A 31 -14.32 12.82 -7.70
N PRO A 32 -14.91 13.39 -6.63
CA PRO A 32 -14.73 12.86 -5.30
C PRO A 32 -15.04 11.37 -5.32
N ARG A 33 -14.20 10.60 -4.64
CA ARG A 33 -14.40 9.15 -4.49
C ARG A 33 -15.83 8.94 -3.99
N PRO A 34 -16.63 8.07 -4.62
CA PRO A 34 -17.93 7.71 -4.07
C PRO A 34 -17.72 7.28 -2.61
N GLU A 35 -18.40 7.93 -1.68
CA GLU A 35 -18.36 7.50 -0.28
C GLU A 35 -18.83 6.04 -0.25
N GLU A 36 -17.91 5.14 0.06
CA GLU A 36 -18.26 3.74 0.31
C GLU A 36 -19.14 3.75 1.56
N LYS A 37 -20.44 3.47 1.39
CA LYS A 37 -21.35 3.37 2.53
C LYS A 37 -20.83 2.28 3.46
N PRO A 38 -20.70 2.56 4.77
CA PRO A 38 -20.31 1.55 5.74
C PRO A 38 -21.21 0.33 5.63
N LEU A 39 -20.64 -0.85 5.64
CA LEU A 39 -21.39 -2.09 5.69
C LEU A 39 -22.14 -2.14 7.02
N VAL A 40 -23.46 -2.20 6.95
CA VAL A 40 -24.31 -2.45 8.11
C VAL A 40 -24.45 -3.96 8.26
N VAL A 41 -23.94 -4.49 9.35
CA VAL A 41 -23.97 -5.91 9.67
C VAL A 41 -25.10 -6.14 10.66
N ASP A 42 -25.86 -7.20 10.45
CA ASP A 42 -26.94 -7.57 11.35
C ASP A 42 -26.42 -8.14 12.69
N ALA A 43 -27.34 -8.36 13.63
CA ALA A 43 -27.00 -8.81 14.99
C ALA A 43 -26.45 -10.26 15.05
N GLU A 44 -26.63 -11.05 14.00
CA GLU A 44 -26.21 -12.45 13.95
C GLU A 44 -24.79 -12.64 13.43
N HIS A 45 -24.21 -11.62 12.81
CA HIS A 45 -22.90 -11.69 12.16
C HIS A 45 -21.85 -10.86 12.90
N ALA A 46 -20.60 -11.03 12.48
CA ALA A 46 -19.49 -10.17 12.83
C ALA A 46 -19.05 -9.34 11.61
N LYS A 47 -18.37 -8.24 11.86
CA LYS A 47 -17.79 -7.38 10.84
C LYS A 47 -16.27 -7.49 10.86
N VAL A 48 -15.66 -7.69 9.70
CA VAL A 48 -14.22 -7.61 9.53
C VAL A 48 -13.88 -6.46 8.60
N ILE A 49 -12.99 -5.60 9.04
CA ILE A 49 -12.49 -4.45 8.31
C ILE A 49 -11.06 -4.74 7.92
N LEU A 50 -10.75 -4.67 6.63
CA LEU A 50 -9.39 -4.78 6.11
C LEU A 50 -8.85 -3.39 5.81
N GLN A 51 -7.62 -3.13 6.23
CA GLN A 51 -6.96 -1.84 6.03
C GLN A 51 -5.47 -2.02 5.78
N VAL A 52 -4.91 -1.16 4.92
CA VAL A 52 -3.47 -1.04 4.72
C VAL A 52 -2.98 0.25 5.37
N ALA A 53 -1.90 0.14 6.14
CA ALA A 53 -1.28 1.24 6.88
C ALA A 53 0.25 1.26 6.69
N GLY A 54 0.92 2.20 7.35
CA GLY A 54 2.38 2.28 7.43
C GLY A 54 3.01 3.26 6.42
N ASP A 55 4.27 3.05 6.12
CA ASP A 55 5.14 4.06 5.51
C ASP A 55 5.04 4.12 3.99
N THR A 56 4.65 3.03 3.35
CA THR A 56 4.57 2.95 1.89
C THR A 56 3.13 2.82 1.38
N SER A 57 2.94 3.05 0.08
CA SER A 57 1.65 2.92 -0.61
C SER A 57 1.61 1.70 -1.54
N ASN A 58 2.43 0.69 -1.27
CA ASN A 58 2.41 -0.53 -2.06
C ASN A 58 1.08 -1.28 -1.92
N PRO A 59 0.60 -1.91 -3.00
CA PRO A 59 -0.63 -2.68 -2.96
C PRO A 59 -0.46 -3.97 -2.15
N VAL A 60 -1.49 -4.32 -1.38
CA VAL A 60 -1.58 -5.56 -0.61
C VAL A 60 -2.72 -6.39 -1.16
N LEU A 61 -2.41 -7.60 -1.62
CA LEU A 61 -3.39 -8.61 -1.99
C LEU A 61 -3.85 -9.33 -0.73
N PHE A 62 -5.17 -9.39 -0.52
CA PHE A 62 -5.77 -10.14 0.56
C PHE A 62 -6.45 -11.40 0.03
N LEU A 63 -6.15 -12.51 0.68
CA LEU A 63 -6.79 -13.80 0.48
C LEU A 63 -7.47 -14.22 1.77
N PHE A 64 -8.64 -14.83 1.70
CA PHE A 64 -9.35 -15.31 2.88
C PHE A 64 -9.83 -16.74 2.71
N ARG A 65 -10.05 -17.37 3.85
CA ARG A 65 -10.77 -18.62 3.98
C ARG A 65 -11.62 -18.52 5.23
N GLY A 66 -12.92 -18.78 5.09
CA GLY A 66 -13.88 -18.85 6.19
C GLY A 66 -14.50 -20.22 6.23
N GLY A 67 -14.98 -20.61 7.42
CA GLY A 67 -15.66 -21.88 7.61
C GLY A 67 -14.85 -22.93 8.35
N SER A 68 -15.45 -24.12 8.48
CA SER A 68 -14.92 -25.23 9.25
C SER A 68 -13.97 -26.13 8.48
N ASP A 69 -13.93 -26.00 7.15
CA ASP A 69 -13.06 -26.84 6.29
C ASP A 69 -11.68 -26.20 6.12
N PRO A 70 -10.63 -26.76 6.74
CA PRO A 70 -9.27 -26.26 6.58
C PRO A 70 -8.66 -26.53 5.20
N GLN A 71 -9.30 -27.38 4.38
CA GLN A 71 -8.86 -27.71 3.04
C GLN A 71 -9.51 -26.82 1.97
N GLU A 72 -10.47 -25.97 2.35
CA GLU A 72 -11.03 -25.02 1.39
C GLU A 72 -9.96 -24.07 0.87
N ASP A 73 -9.96 -23.84 -0.44
CA ASP A 73 -9.00 -22.95 -1.07
C ASP A 73 -9.16 -21.48 -0.58
N LEU A 74 -8.03 -20.80 -0.49
CA LEU A 74 -8.03 -19.37 -0.21
C LEU A 74 -8.68 -18.62 -1.37
N LYS A 75 -9.69 -17.81 -1.07
CA LYS A 75 -10.41 -16.96 -2.02
C LYS A 75 -9.79 -15.55 -2.04
N GLU A 76 -9.66 -14.99 -3.21
CA GLU A 76 -9.19 -13.61 -3.35
C GLU A 76 -10.29 -12.63 -2.91
N LEU A 77 -9.94 -11.72 -2.01
CA LEU A 77 -10.79 -10.58 -1.62
C LEU A 77 -10.52 -9.35 -2.46
N GLY A 78 -9.31 -9.25 -2.99
CA GLY A 78 -8.87 -8.13 -3.79
C GLY A 78 -7.66 -7.42 -3.23
N THR A 79 -7.31 -6.31 -3.87
CA THR A 79 -6.12 -5.54 -3.56
C THR A 79 -6.49 -4.21 -2.92
N LEU A 80 -5.88 -3.93 -1.77
CA LEU A 80 -5.99 -2.65 -1.06
C LEU A 80 -4.67 -1.89 -1.11
N VAL A 81 -4.75 -0.57 -0.96
CA VAL A 81 -3.58 0.30 -0.84
C VAL A 81 -3.79 1.28 0.32
N LYS A 82 -2.71 1.77 0.90
CA LYS A 82 -2.79 2.85 1.87
C LYS A 82 -3.51 4.06 1.25
N PRO A 83 -4.36 4.76 2.01
CA PRO A 83 -4.96 6.00 1.54
C PRO A 83 -3.87 6.97 1.09
N SER A 84 -3.97 7.44 -0.13
CA SER A 84 -3.07 8.44 -0.68
C SER A 84 -3.90 9.50 -1.39
N ASN A 85 -3.36 10.72 -1.48
CA ASN A 85 -3.99 11.81 -2.23
C ASN A 85 -4.02 11.55 -3.75
N TRP A 86 -3.38 10.47 -4.19
CA TRP A 86 -3.29 10.04 -5.58
C TRP A 86 -4.02 8.73 -5.79
N GLY A 87 -5.24 8.79 -6.26
CA GLY A 87 -5.87 7.66 -6.92
C GLY A 87 -7.09 7.03 -6.23
N TRP A 88 -7.84 6.36 -7.05
CA TRP A 88 -9.13 5.71 -6.86
C TRP A 88 -9.05 4.31 -6.22
N ARG A 89 -7.89 3.94 -5.65
CA ARG A 89 -7.68 2.61 -5.13
C ARG A 89 -8.33 2.46 -3.76
N ARG A 90 -8.94 1.31 -3.54
CA ARG A 90 -9.55 0.99 -2.24
C ARG A 90 -8.47 0.93 -1.17
N SER A 91 -8.68 1.65 -0.07
CA SER A 91 -7.81 1.62 1.10
C SER A 91 -8.39 0.81 2.25
N ARG A 92 -9.68 0.46 2.14
CA ARG A 92 -10.43 -0.24 3.15
C ARG A 92 -11.46 -1.15 2.47
N GLN A 93 -11.70 -2.29 3.07
CA GLN A 93 -12.78 -3.20 2.67
C GLN A 93 -13.47 -3.71 3.92
N GLU A 94 -14.78 -3.86 3.86
CA GLU A 94 -15.59 -4.37 4.96
C GLU A 94 -16.26 -5.66 4.53
N LEU A 95 -16.28 -6.64 5.43
CA LEU A 95 -16.82 -7.97 5.20
C LEU A 95 -17.77 -8.31 6.33
N GLN A 96 -18.88 -8.94 6.00
CA GLN A 96 -19.72 -9.66 6.94
C GLN A 96 -19.23 -11.10 7.01
N VAL A 97 -19.06 -11.61 8.22
CA VAL A 97 -18.54 -12.97 8.45
C VAL A 97 -19.37 -13.71 9.49
N ASP A 98 -19.46 -15.01 9.34
CA ASP A 98 -20.16 -15.87 10.28
C ASP A 98 -19.39 -15.99 11.59
N PRO A 99 -20.05 -15.77 12.74
CA PRO A 99 -19.41 -15.89 14.03
C PRO A 99 -19.23 -17.36 14.43
N GLY A 100 -18.28 -17.61 15.33
CA GLY A 100 -18.03 -18.93 15.87
C GLY A 100 -17.27 -19.87 14.93
N GLN A 101 -17.03 -19.49 13.69
CA GLN A 101 -16.25 -20.24 12.74
C GLN A 101 -14.85 -19.65 12.61
N ARG A 102 -13.90 -20.49 12.25
CA ARG A 102 -12.53 -20.06 11.97
C ARG A 102 -12.50 -19.12 10.76
N PHE A 103 -11.87 -17.99 10.91
CA PHE A 103 -11.62 -17.04 9.84
C PHE A 103 -10.12 -16.87 9.66
N GLU A 104 -9.62 -17.19 8.47
CA GLU A 104 -8.23 -17.05 8.10
C GLU A 104 -8.10 -15.95 7.04
N LEU A 105 -7.18 -15.03 7.28
CA LEU A 105 -6.84 -13.97 6.33
C LEU A 105 -5.35 -13.96 6.08
N ARG A 106 -4.95 -13.85 4.83
CA ARG A 106 -3.56 -13.68 4.41
C ARG A 106 -3.39 -12.40 3.62
N GLY A 107 -2.41 -11.59 4.00
CA GLY A 107 -1.99 -10.41 3.26
C GLY A 107 -0.61 -10.62 2.65
N ALA A 108 -0.44 -10.23 1.40
CA ALA A 108 0.83 -10.28 0.70
C ALA A 108 1.03 -9.05 -0.17
N SER A 109 2.25 -8.57 -0.25
CA SER A 109 2.62 -7.43 -1.09
C SER A 109 3.96 -7.66 -1.75
N HIS A 110 4.11 -7.14 -2.97
CA HIS A 110 5.40 -6.96 -3.59
C HIS A 110 5.79 -5.49 -3.48
N VAL A 111 6.84 -5.23 -2.71
CA VAL A 111 7.29 -3.87 -2.40
C VAL A 111 8.35 -3.46 -3.41
N TYR A 112 8.10 -2.34 -4.08
CA TYR A 112 9.07 -1.66 -4.90
C TYR A 112 9.51 -0.39 -4.21
N GLY A 113 10.79 -0.19 -4.11
CA GLY A 113 11.37 0.98 -3.49
C GLY A 113 12.61 1.46 -4.22
N ARG A 114 13.11 2.59 -3.77
CA ARG A 114 14.43 3.12 -4.16
C ARG A 114 15.14 3.50 -2.87
N LYS A 115 16.37 3.08 -2.75
CA LYS A 115 17.23 3.42 -1.61
C LYS A 115 18.49 4.10 -2.10
N PRO A 116 19.13 4.94 -1.26
CA PRO A 116 20.45 5.45 -1.56
C PRO A 116 21.41 4.31 -1.88
N ALA A 117 22.27 4.49 -2.87
CA ALA A 117 23.31 3.53 -3.20
C ALA A 117 24.24 3.30 -1.98
N PRO A 118 24.95 2.16 -1.90
CA PRO A 118 25.93 1.92 -0.85
C PRO A 118 26.90 3.09 -0.69
N GLY A 119 27.11 3.54 0.54
CA GLY A 119 27.94 4.69 0.88
C GLY A 119 27.18 6.01 1.05
N TYR A 120 25.88 6.04 0.74
CA TYR A 120 25.02 7.19 0.96
C TYR A 120 23.95 6.88 2.01
N VAL A 121 23.72 7.80 2.95
CA VAL A 121 22.75 7.63 4.03
C VAL A 121 21.39 8.29 3.74
N SER A 122 21.31 9.07 2.66
CA SER A 122 20.09 9.79 2.28
C SER A 122 19.99 9.97 0.77
N GLU A 123 18.81 10.32 0.27
CA GLU A 123 18.59 10.63 -1.16
C GLU A 123 19.37 11.84 -1.65
N TYR A 124 19.77 12.71 -0.73
CA TYR A 124 20.45 13.95 -1.06
C TYR A 124 21.61 14.20 -0.10
N THR A 125 22.67 14.81 -0.64
CA THR A 125 23.75 15.41 0.14
C THR A 125 23.78 16.91 -0.10
N THR A 126 24.28 17.65 0.89
CA THR A 126 24.52 19.09 0.74
C THR A 126 25.99 19.30 0.42
N GLU A 127 26.25 19.91 -0.71
CA GLU A 127 27.61 20.28 -1.16
C GLU A 127 27.74 21.79 -1.18
N LYS A 128 28.92 22.28 -0.77
CA LYS A 128 29.27 23.69 -0.97
C LYS A 128 29.82 23.87 -2.37
N ARG A 129 29.14 24.67 -3.19
CA ARG A 129 29.55 25.03 -4.52
C ARG A 129 29.76 26.52 -4.64
N PHE A 130 30.82 26.94 -5.35
CA PHE A 130 31.07 28.35 -5.61
C PHE A 130 30.15 28.81 -6.74
N ASN A 131 29.30 29.81 -6.44
CA ASN A 131 28.45 30.44 -7.44
C ASN A 131 29.22 31.64 -8.04
N TYR A 132 29.70 31.48 -9.27
CA TYR A 132 30.52 32.51 -9.97
C TYR A 132 29.70 33.78 -10.25
N GLU A 133 28.41 33.68 -10.52
CA GLU A 133 27.56 34.85 -10.79
C GLU A 133 27.41 35.74 -9.55
N ARG A 134 27.33 35.12 -8.37
CA ARG A 134 27.15 35.80 -7.09
C ARG A 134 28.43 35.96 -6.29
N ASN A 135 29.53 35.44 -6.84
CA ASN A 135 30.85 35.46 -6.23
C ASN A 135 30.87 34.98 -4.76
N LYS A 136 30.17 33.91 -4.47
CA LYS A 136 30.04 33.34 -3.09
C LYS A 136 29.88 31.83 -3.09
N TRP A 137 30.23 31.23 -1.98
CA TRP A 137 29.94 29.82 -1.72
C TRP A 137 28.48 29.68 -1.32
N GLU A 138 27.78 28.75 -1.97
CA GLU A 138 26.39 28.41 -1.68
C GLU A 138 26.27 26.92 -1.37
N GLU A 139 25.38 26.57 -0.45
CA GLU A 139 25.02 25.19 -0.20
C GLU A 139 24.00 24.72 -1.24
N THR A 140 24.35 23.68 -1.98
CA THR A 140 23.52 23.11 -3.02
C THR A 140 23.16 21.68 -2.64
N ARG A 141 21.88 21.36 -2.71
CA ARG A 141 21.38 20.00 -2.52
C ARG A 141 21.63 19.18 -3.79
N VAL A 142 22.40 18.11 -3.67
CA VAL A 142 22.75 17.21 -4.77
C VAL A 142 22.09 15.86 -4.55
N SER A 143 21.44 15.32 -5.58
CA SER A 143 20.84 13.98 -5.52
C SER A 143 21.92 12.92 -5.51
N ASN A 144 21.83 12.02 -4.59
CA ASN A 144 22.68 10.85 -4.50
C ASN A 144 22.23 9.75 -5.49
N PRO A 145 23.11 8.88 -5.93
CA PRO A 145 22.73 7.71 -6.69
C PRO A 145 21.70 6.86 -5.92
N MET A 146 20.66 6.41 -6.61
CA MET A 146 19.61 5.58 -6.04
C MET A 146 19.61 4.21 -6.71
N VAL A 147 19.48 3.16 -5.93
CA VAL A 147 19.27 1.79 -6.41
C VAL A 147 17.83 1.37 -6.22
N SER A 148 17.27 0.70 -7.23
CA SER A 148 15.95 0.10 -7.11
C SER A 148 16.02 -1.13 -6.23
N THR A 149 15.07 -1.28 -5.34
CA THR A 149 14.90 -2.44 -4.47
C THR A 149 13.54 -3.07 -4.69
N SER A 150 13.47 -4.39 -4.59
CA SER A 150 12.19 -5.09 -4.57
C SER A 150 12.30 -6.30 -3.65
N TYR A 151 11.25 -6.56 -2.90
CA TYR A 151 11.15 -7.74 -2.03
C TYR A 151 9.69 -8.10 -1.79
N ASN A 152 9.46 -9.34 -1.36
CA ASN A 152 8.13 -9.81 -1.00
C ASN A 152 7.87 -9.56 0.48
N CYS A 153 6.71 -9.00 0.78
CA CYS A 153 6.24 -8.77 2.12
C CYS A 153 5.03 -9.68 2.38
N GLY A 154 5.25 -10.74 3.10
CA GLY A 154 4.26 -11.81 3.29
C GLY A 154 4.49 -13.04 2.40
N PRO A 155 3.53 -13.99 2.36
CA PRO A 155 2.19 -13.86 2.97
C PRO A 155 2.20 -13.87 4.49
N LEU A 156 1.54 -12.89 5.11
CA LEU A 156 1.29 -12.84 6.54
C LEU A 156 -0.11 -13.35 6.84
N GLY A 157 -0.25 -14.27 7.77
CA GLY A 157 -1.50 -14.88 8.13
C GLY A 157 -2.05 -14.39 9.47
N SER A 158 -3.36 -14.24 9.56
CA SER A 158 -4.09 -14.05 10.80
C SER A 158 -5.24 -15.04 10.86
N ILE A 159 -5.34 -15.78 11.96
CA ILE A 159 -6.42 -16.75 12.18
C ILE A 159 -7.09 -16.39 13.51
N PHE A 160 -8.38 -16.18 13.48
CA PHE A 160 -9.18 -15.91 14.68
C PHE A 160 -10.62 -16.43 14.50
N VAL A 161 -11.38 -16.44 15.58
CA VAL A 161 -12.78 -16.82 15.58
C VAL A 161 -13.61 -15.57 15.86
N PRO A 162 -14.31 -15.02 14.86
CA PRO A 162 -15.18 -13.87 15.05
C PRO A 162 -16.32 -14.19 16.02
N GLN A 163 -16.70 -13.23 16.84
CA GLN A 163 -17.84 -13.32 17.74
C GLN A 163 -19.01 -12.46 17.22
N LYS A 164 -20.23 -12.86 17.51
CA LYS A 164 -21.43 -12.09 17.15
C LYS A 164 -21.33 -10.63 17.58
N GLN A 165 -21.82 -9.73 16.74
CA GLN A 165 -21.89 -8.28 16.99
C GLN A 165 -20.53 -7.61 17.20
N LYS A 166 -19.42 -8.32 17.00
CA LYS A 166 -18.08 -7.76 17.12
C LYS A 166 -17.61 -7.19 15.80
N VAL A 167 -16.77 -6.16 15.91
CA VAL A 167 -16.09 -5.52 14.77
C VAL A 167 -14.60 -5.72 14.93
N TYR A 168 -13.99 -6.34 13.93
CA TYR A 168 -12.56 -6.59 13.89
C TYR A 168 -11.88 -5.74 12.82
N LEU A 169 -10.73 -5.20 13.14
CA LEU A 169 -9.84 -4.54 12.19
C LEU A 169 -8.64 -5.45 11.94
N VAL A 170 -8.45 -5.86 10.70
CA VAL A 170 -7.21 -6.50 10.26
C VAL A 170 -6.39 -5.47 9.51
N GLU A 171 -5.26 -5.10 10.10
CA GLU A 171 -4.37 -4.09 9.58
C GLU A 171 -3.09 -4.73 9.08
N PHE A 172 -2.79 -4.53 7.79
CA PHE A 172 -1.51 -4.85 7.20
C PHE A 172 -0.69 -3.58 7.14
N SER A 173 0.44 -3.56 7.82
CA SER A 173 1.26 -2.37 7.96
C SER A 173 2.66 -2.57 7.39
N PHE A 174 3.12 -1.58 6.63
CA PHE A 174 4.52 -1.46 6.23
C PHE A 174 5.25 -0.60 7.27
N ILE A 175 6.40 -1.07 7.73
CA ILE A 175 7.23 -0.42 8.73
C ILE A 175 8.67 -0.30 8.22
N HIS A 176 9.44 0.63 8.80
CA HIS A 176 10.83 0.91 8.39
C HIS A 176 10.96 1.22 6.89
N ASP A 177 10.18 2.23 6.40
CA ASP A 177 10.15 2.61 4.98
C ASP A 177 9.77 1.45 4.04
N GLY A 178 8.99 0.51 4.57
CA GLY A 178 8.53 -0.67 3.86
C GLY A 178 9.51 -1.86 3.89
N ASP A 179 10.60 -1.81 4.62
CA ASP A 179 11.55 -2.92 4.72
C ASP A 179 11.00 -4.13 5.47
N GLN A 180 9.98 -3.90 6.28
CA GLN A 180 9.27 -4.94 7.01
C GLN A 180 7.77 -4.74 6.87
N CYS A 181 7.02 -5.81 7.10
CA CYS A 181 5.58 -5.75 7.19
C CYS A 181 5.08 -6.62 8.35
N GLN A 182 3.92 -6.24 8.85
CA GLN A 182 3.21 -6.98 9.87
C GLN A 182 1.71 -6.97 9.56
N GLN A 183 1.02 -7.99 10.04
CA GLN A 183 -0.42 -8.06 10.00
C GLN A 183 -0.95 -8.31 11.41
N GLN A 184 -1.85 -7.45 11.87
CA GLN A 184 -2.41 -7.51 13.22
C GLN A 184 -3.94 -7.46 13.17
N VAL A 185 -4.57 -8.10 14.14
CA VAL A 185 -6.02 -8.10 14.31
C VAL A 185 -6.37 -7.39 15.60
N TYR A 186 -7.35 -6.50 15.54
CA TYR A 186 -7.86 -5.76 16.69
C TYR A 186 -9.37 -5.92 16.79
N ASP A 187 -9.90 -6.09 18.00
CA ASP A 187 -11.30 -5.83 18.30
C ASP A 187 -11.48 -4.30 18.40
N VAL A 188 -12.30 -3.76 17.52
CA VAL A 188 -12.63 -2.34 17.46
C VAL A 188 -14.12 -2.09 17.66
N THR A 189 -14.81 -3.02 18.32
CA THR A 189 -16.24 -2.94 18.60
C THR A 189 -16.59 -1.66 19.36
N GLN A 190 -15.76 -1.27 20.32
CA GLN A 190 -15.92 -0.05 21.05
C GLN A 190 -15.18 1.10 20.35
N ALA A 191 -15.90 2.16 20.04
CA ALA A 191 -15.32 3.33 19.37
C ALA A 191 -14.11 3.88 20.11
N GLY A 192 -13.02 4.10 19.38
CA GLY A 192 -11.77 4.64 19.93
C GLY A 192 -10.88 3.62 20.64
N GLN A 193 -11.27 2.35 20.74
CA GLN A 193 -10.46 1.29 21.33
C GLN A 193 -9.92 0.36 20.23
N ARG A 194 -8.69 -0.11 20.42
CA ARG A 194 -8.04 -1.14 19.61
C ARG A 194 -7.49 -2.20 20.58
N ILE A 195 -8.21 -3.29 20.75
CA ILE A 195 -7.82 -4.38 21.64
C ILE A 195 -7.22 -5.48 20.76
N PRO A 196 -5.91 -5.81 20.92
CA PRO A 196 -5.29 -6.87 20.14
C PRO A 196 -6.03 -8.20 20.33
N VAL A 197 -6.31 -8.87 19.22
CA VAL A 197 -6.88 -10.23 19.24
C VAL A 197 -5.72 -11.20 19.17
N THR A 198 -5.65 -12.10 20.14
CA THR A 198 -4.65 -13.18 20.12
C THR A 198 -4.99 -14.13 18.97
N PRO A 199 -4.07 -14.34 18.01
CA PRO A 199 -4.28 -15.33 16.96
C PRO A 199 -4.48 -16.72 17.59
N VAL A 200 -5.33 -17.53 16.99
CA VAL A 200 -5.38 -18.95 17.33
C VAL A 200 -4.08 -19.56 16.80
N ASP A 201 -3.25 -20.11 17.68
CA ASP A 201 -1.98 -20.70 17.31
C ASP A 201 -2.17 -21.79 16.24
N TYR A 202 -1.69 -21.50 15.06
CA TYR A 202 -1.47 -22.51 14.05
C TYR A 202 -0.01 -22.42 13.59
N PHE A 203 0.70 -23.49 13.83
CA PHE A 203 2.03 -23.70 13.32
C PHE A 203 1.95 -23.70 11.78
N PHE A 204 2.33 -22.61 11.13
CA PHE A 204 2.61 -22.64 9.72
C PHE A 204 3.97 -23.31 9.56
N PRO A 205 4.07 -24.47 8.89
CA PRO A 205 5.37 -24.97 8.48
C PRO A 205 6.02 -23.86 7.66
N SER A 206 7.18 -23.41 8.10
CA SER A 206 7.95 -22.39 7.39
C SER A 206 8.21 -22.91 5.97
N PHE A 207 7.99 -22.09 4.95
CA PHE A 207 8.26 -22.44 3.55
C PHE A 207 9.72 -22.85 3.27
N ALA A 208 10.60 -22.74 4.25
CA ALA A 208 11.99 -23.20 4.20
C ALA A 208 12.12 -24.74 4.09
N GLU A 209 11.09 -25.54 4.44
CA GLU A 209 11.16 -26.99 4.38
C GLU A 209 10.61 -27.58 3.07
N ALA A 210 9.83 -26.83 2.30
CA ALA A 210 9.27 -27.32 1.03
C ALA A 210 10.29 -27.38 -0.13
N SER A 211 11.49 -26.80 0.02
CA SER A 211 12.54 -26.82 -1.01
C SER A 211 13.53 -27.99 -0.87
N LYS A 212 13.30 -28.90 0.06
CA LYS A 212 14.10 -30.12 0.22
C LYS A 212 13.26 -31.35 -0.09
N SER A 213 12.84 -31.50 -1.30
CA SER A 213 12.43 -32.79 -1.86
C SER A 213 13.48 -33.25 -2.87
N PRO A 214 13.89 -34.51 -2.83
CA PRO A 214 15.02 -35.06 -3.57
C PRO A 214 14.84 -35.07 -5.06
#